data_11f4114552f390f7a238ac6c2e28455f
#
_entry.id   11f4114552f390f7a238ac6c2e28455f
#
_cell.length_a   1.000
_cell.length_b   1.000
_cell.length_c   1.000
_cell.angle_alpha   90.00
_cell.angle_beta   90.00
_cell.angle_gamma   90.00
#
_symmetry.space_group_name_H-M   'P 1'
#
loop_
_entity.id
_entity.type
_entity.pdbx_description
1 polymer ?
#
loop_
_entity_poly.entity_id
_entity_poly.type
_entity_poly.pdbx_seq_one_letter_code
_entity_poly.pdbx_strand_id
1 'polypeptide(L)'
;MAAGKLGTGKAAATVLHEDELVIAIRDIAPRAPTHILLIPRRHIPSALHLADADGPLLGRLFAVAADLARSEGIADAGYRLVANVGRWGGQSVDHLHVHLMGGRAFEWPPG
;
A
#
# COMPACT_ATOMS: atom_id res chain seq x y z
N MET A 1 -3.90 17.34 -2.26
CA MET A 1 -4.72 16.19 -2.10
C MET A 1 -3.87 14.97 -1.79
N ALA A 2 -4.38 14.12 -0.94
CA ALA A 2 -3.59 12.99 -0.45
C ALA A 2 -3.11 12.06 -1.56
N ALA A 3 -3.99 11.72 -2.49
CA ALA A 3 -3.60 10.85 -3.60
C ALA A 3 -2.48 11.47 -4.44
N GLY A 4 -2.53 12.78 -4.63
CA GLY A 4 -1.47 13.49 -5.33
C GLY A 4 -0.13 13.39 -4.62
N LYS A 5 -0.14 13.49 -3.29
CA LYS A 5 1.09 13.36 -2.51
C LYS A 5 1.68 11.95 -2.59
N LEU A 6 0.81 10.95 -2.69
CA LEU A 6 1.25 9.56 -2.78
C LEU A 6 1.72 9.19 -4.17
N GLY A 7 1.07 9.68 -5.21
CA GLY A 7 1.28 9.17 -6.54
C GLY A 7 1.74 10.15 -7.59
N THR A 8 1.61 11.44 -7.34
CA THR A 8 1.82 12.42 -8.39
C THR A 8 2.75 13.56 -7.99
N GLY A 9 3.54 13.43 -6.96
CA GLY A 9 4.48 14.46 -6.59
C GLY A 9 5.39 14.86 -7.75
N LYS A 10 6.37 15.69 -7.48
CA LYS A 10 7.30 16.15 -8.50
C LYS A 10 8.01 15.01 -9.18
N ALA A 11 8.38 13.99 -8.42
CA ALA A 11 9.00 12.80 -8.97
C ALA A 11 7.91 11.94 -9.63
N ALA A 12 8.18 11.46 -10.80
CA ALA A 12 7.29 10.53 -11.48
C ALA A 12 7.20 9.25 -10.68
N ALA A 13 6.00 8.82 -10.36
CA ALA A 13 5.79 7.56 -9.68
C ALA A 13 5.94 6.40 -10.66
N THR A 14 6.57 5.31 -10.22
CA THR A 14 6.59 4.07 -10.98
C THR A 14 5.30 3.32 -10.67
N VAL A 15 4.40 3.29 -11.64
CA VAL A 15 3.10 2.62 -11.51
C VAL A 15 3.28 1.16 -11.87
N LEU A 16 2.92 0.26 -10.95
CA LEU A 16 3.04 -1.19 -11.14
C LEU A 16 1.70 -1.84 -11.46
N HIS A 17 0.62 -1.22 -11.05
CA HIS A 17 -0.73 -1.72 -11.30
C HIS A 17 -1.70 -0.55 -11.30
N GLU A 18 -2.70 -0.63 -12.18
CA GLU A 18 -3.73 0.38 -12.24
C GLU A 18 -5.01 -0.24 -12.79
N ASP A 19 -6.10 -0.11 -12.02
CA ASP A 19 -7.42 -0.51 -12.46
C ASP A 19 -8.46 0.50 -11.95
N GLU A 20 -9.74 0.18 -12.07
CA GLU A 20 -10.80 1.11 -11.68
C GLU A 20 -10.86 1.36 -10.17
N LEU A 21 -10.35 0.46 -9.37
CA LEU A 21 -10.45 0.52 -7.91
C LEU A 21 -9.14 0.85 -7.21
N VAL A 22 -8.02 0.38 -7.75
CA VAL A 22 -6.74 0.38 -7.05
C VAL A 22 -5.62 0.84 -7.98
N ILE A 23 -4.70 1.61 -7.42
CA ILE A 23 -3.42 1.92 -8.07
C ILE A 23 -2.30 1.46 -7.13
N ALA A 24 -1.23 0.92 -7.70
CA ALA A 24 -0.06 0.52 -6.93
C ALA A 24 1.19 1.18 -7.52
N ILE A 25 1.98 1.78 -6.66
CA ILE A 25 3.20 2.51 -7.05
C ILE A 25 4.35 2.11 -6.14
N ARG A 26 5.58 2.24 -6.64
CA ARG A 26 6.76 2.07 -5.78
C ARG A 26 6.89 3.25 -4.83
N ASP A 27 7.25 2.95 -3.58
CA ASP A 27 7.56 4.01 -2.62
C ASP A 27 8.86 4.69 -3.04
N ILE A 28 8.87 6.03 -3.05
CA ILE A 28 10.06 6.79 -3.44
C ILE A 28 11.11 6.83 -2.33
N ALA A 29 10.75 6.42 -1.12
CA ALA A 29 11.65 6.32 0.02
C ALA A 29 11.56 4.90 0.60
N PRO A 30 12.01 3.89 -0.16
CA PRO A 30 11.76 2.50 0.23
C PRO A 30 12.48 2.11 1.52
N ARG A 31 11.80 1.29 2.32
CA ARG A 31 12.32 0.73 3.58
C ARG A 31 12.60 -0.76 3.47
N ALA A 32 12.48 -1.31 2.26
CA ALA A 32 12.77 -2.70 1.95
C ALA A 32 13.14 -2.79 0.47
N PRO A 33 13.81 -3.86 0.01
CA PRO A 33 14.14 -4.03 -1.40
C PRO A 33 12.92 -3.94 -2.31
N THR A 34 11.77 -4.48 -1.86
CA THR A 34 10.48 -4.25 -2.50
C THR A 34 9.62 -3.45 -1.51
N HIS A 35 9.19 -2.27 -1.92
CA HIS A 35 8.31 -1.43 -1.11
C HIS A 35 7.32 -0.74 -2.03
N ILE A 36 6.08 -1.19 -1.99
CA ILE A 36 5.00 -0.76 -2.88
C ILE A 36 3.87 -0.19 -2.05
N LEU A 37 3.23 0.86 -2.55
CA LEU A 37 2.02 1.44 -1.95
C LEU A 37 0.82 1.00 -2.78
N LEU A 38 -0.16 0.40 -2.11
CA LEU A 38 -1.44 0.05 -2.73
C LEU A 38 -2.48 1.06 -2.26
N ILE A 39 -3.11 1.73 -3.19
CA ILE A 39 -3.92 2.91 -2.91
C ILE A 39 -5.29 2.76 -3.55
N PRO A 40 -6.39 2.81 -2.76
CA PRO A 40 -7.72 2.90 -3.36
C PRO A 40 -7.83 4.21 -4.14
N ARG A 41 -8.44 4.16 -5.32
CA ARG A 41 -8.66 5.40 -6.09
C ARG A 41 -9.66 6.32 -5.38
N ARG A 42 -10.69 5.72 -4.76
CA ARG A 42 -11.64 6.50 -3.97
C ARG A 42 -10.94 7.07 -2.75
N HIS A 43 -11.19 8.34 -2.44
CA HIS A 43 -10.60 8.96 -1.27
C HIS A 43 -11.23 8.40 0.02
N ILE A 44 -10.42 7.71 0.79
CA ILE A 44 -10.75 7.23 2.13
C ILE A 44 -9.63 7.71 3.03
N PRO A 45 -9.90 8.52 4.06
CA PRO A 45 -8.81 9.13 4.84
C PRO A 45 -7.93 8.09 5.54
N SER A 46 -8.51 7.03 6.07
CA SER A 46 -7.76 5.97 6.74
C SER A 46 -8.62 4.72 6.89
N ALA A 47 -8.00 3.64 7.37
CA ALA A 47 -8.73 2.40 7.62
C ALA A 47 -9.81 2.55 8.70
N LEU A 48 -9.70 3.56 9.55
CA LEU A 48 -10.75 3.84 10.55
C LEU A 48 -12.10 4.17 9.89
N HIS A 49 -12.06 4.68 8.66
CA HIS A 49 -13.26 5.12 7.92
C HIS A 49 -13.85 4.03 7.03
N LEU A 50 -13.32 2.80 7.14
CA LEU A 50 -13.84 1.68 6.36
C LEU A 50 -15.12 1.13 6.99
N ALA A 51 -15.99 0.60 6.14
CA ALA A 51 -17.22 -0.06 6.53
C ALA A 51 -17.37 -1.36 5.76
N ASP A 52 -18.38 -2.17 6.14
CA ASP A 52 -18.61 -3.47 5.50
C ASP A 52 -18.79 -3.35 3.99
N ALA A 53 -19.43 -2.27 3.53
CA ALA A 53 -19.63 -2.04 2.09
C ALA A 53 -18.32 -1.88 1.31
N ASP A 54 -17.21 -1.61 1.98
CA ASP A 54 -15.90 -1.49 1.36
C ASP A 54 -15.20 -2.83 1.15
N GLY A 55 -15.86 -3.93 1.51
CA GLY A 55 -15.29 -5.28 1.38
C GLY A 55 -14.78 -5.58 -0.02
N PRO A 56 -15.55 -5.35 -1.09
CA PRO A 56 -15.06 -5.62 -2.45
C PRO A 56 -13.81 -4.82 -2.82
N LEU A 57 -13.73 -3.56 -2.40
CA LEU A 57 -12.55 -2.72 -2.63
C LEU A 57 -11.32 -3.30 -1.91
N LEU A 58 -11.48 -3.68 -0.66
CA LEU A 58 -10.38 -4.25 0.13
C LEU A 58 -9.96 -5.61 -0.41
N GLY A 59 -10.92 -6.44 -0.81
CA GLY A 59 -10.62 -7.72 -1.45
C GLY A 59 -9.77 -7.52 -2.70
N ARG A 60 -10.15 -6.54 -3.52
CA ARG A 60 -9.38 -6.22 -4.72
C ARG A 60 -7.97 -5.74 -4.37
N LEU A 61 -7.85 -4.87 -3.40
CA LEU A 61 -6.55 -4.33 -2.97
C LEU A 61 -5.62 -5.45 -2.51
N PHE A 62 -6.10 -6.35 -1.68
CA PHE A 62 -5.29 -7.45 -1.17
C PHE A 62 -4.97 -8.48 -2.26
N ALA A 63 -5.87 -8.70 -3.22
CA ALA A 63 -5.59 -9.57 -4.37
C ALA A 63 -4.49 -8.98 -5.25
N VAL A 64 -4.53 -7.68 -5.50
CA VAL A 64 -3.47 -6.99 -6.25
C VAL A 64 -2.14 -7.10 -5.49
N ALA A 65 -2.15 -6.94 -4.18
CA ALA A 65 -0.95 -7.11 -3.36
C ALA A 65 -0.34 -8.51 -3.54
N ALA A 66 -1.17 -9.55 -3.53
CA ALA A 66 -0.70 -10.92 -3.72
C ALA A 66 -0.10 -11.12 -5.12
N ASP A 67 -0.75 -10.58 -6.14
CA ASP A 67 -0.21 -10.66 -7.51
C ASP A 67 1.13 -9.95 -7.63
N LEU A 68 1.26 -8.78 -7.04
CA LEU A 68 2.52 -8.03 -7.06
C LEU A 68 3.61 -8.77 -6.27
N ALA A 69 3.26 -9.38 -5.15
CA ALA A 69 4.21 -10.17 -4.38
C ALA A 69 4.79 -11.30 -5.22
N ARG A 70 3.95 -11.96 -6.01
CA ARG A 70 4.42 -13.02 -6.91
C ARG A 70 5.33 -12.47 -7.99
N SER A 71 4.94 -11.39 -8.65
CA SER A 71 5.72 -10.81 -9.75
C SER A 71 7.04 -10.23 -9.26
N GLU A 72 7.10 -9.75 -8.01
CA GLU A 72 8.33 -9.23 -7.41
C GLU A 72 9.22 -10.32 -6.83
N GLY A 73 8.75 -11.57 -6.82
CA GLY A 73 9.54 -12.68 -6.33
C GLY A 73 9.64 -12.77 -4.81
N ILE A 74 8.72 -12.14 -4.08
CA ILE A 74 8.76 -12.11 -2.61
C ILE A 74 7.68 -12.99 -1.97
N ALA A 75 6.84 -13.65 -2.77
CA ALA A 75 5.70 -14.40 -2.23
C ALA A 75 6.15 -15.61 -1.40
N ASP A 76 7.15 -16.37 -1.88
CA ASP A 76 7.56 -17.61 -1.21
C ASP A 76 8.25 -17.34 0.13
N ALA A 77 9.16 -16.36 0.18
CA ALA A 77 9.86 -16.03 1.42
C ALA A 77 8.93 -15.32 2.41
N GLY A 78 7.94 -14.62 1.89
CA GLY A 78 7.00 -13.87 2.70
C GLY A 78 7.22 -12.38 2.64
N TYR A 79 6.18 -11.66 3.01
CA TYR A 79 6.19 -10.20 2.95
C TYR A 79 5.26 -9.64 4.04
N ARG A 80 5.33 -8.35 4.24
CA ARG A 80 4.51 -7.67 5.26
C ARG A 80 3.61 -6.66 4.60
N LEU A 81 2.36 -6.62 5.05
CA LEU A 81 1.40 -5.60 4.67
C LEU A 81 1.15 -4.71 5.88
N VAL A 82 1.21 -3.39 5.69
CA VAL A 82 1.05 -2.44 6.79
C VAL A 82 0.07 -1.36 6.37
N ALA A 83 -0.94 -1.12 7.20
CA ALA A 83 -1.84 0.01 7.08
C ALA A 83 -1.70 0.86 8.34
N ASN A 84 -1.10 2.03 8.23
CA ASN A 84 -0.95 2.95 9.34
C ASN A 84 -2.23 3.76 9.51
N VAL A 85 -2.72 3.88 10.73
CA VAL A 85 -3.97 4.60 11.03
C VAL A 85 -3.70 5.65 12.08
N GLY A 86 -3.94 6.92 11.74
CA GLY A 86 -3.81 8.03 12.66
C GLY A 86 -2.38 8.36 13.04
N ARG A 87 -2.24 9.38 13.85
CA ARG A 87 -0.92 9.91 14.22
C ARG A 87 -0.07 8.89 14.96
N TRP A 88 -0.63 8.20 15.93
CA TRP A 88 0.13 7.20 16.71
C TRP A 88 0.37 5.93 15.93
N GLY A 89 -0.37 5.71 14.86
CA GLY A 89 -0.11 4.61 13.94
C GLY A 89 0.93 4.93 12.89
N GLY A 90 1.42 6.17 12.86
CA GLY A 90 2.45 6.57 11.90
C GLY A 90 1.92 6.97 10.53
N GLN A 91 0.63 7.30 10.43
CA GLN A 91 0.05 7.73 9.17
C GLN A 91 0.49 9.15 8.86
N SER A 92 1.20 9.34 7.75
CA SER A 92 1.73 10.64 7.34
C SER A 92 0.94 11.31 6.22
N VAL A 93 0.09 10.58 5.53
CA VAL A 93 -0.73 11.09 4.43
C VAL A 93 -2.17 10.63 4.67
N ASP A 94 -3.12 11.58 4.61
CA ASP A 94 -4.53 11.33 4.92
C ASP A 94 -5.30 10.76 3.72
N HIS A 95 -4.79 9.68 3.17
CA HIS A 95 -5.43 8.87 2.14
C HIS A 95 -5.00 7.44 2.39
N LEU A 96 -5.97 6.55 2.56
CA LEU A 96 -5.71 5.14 2.85
C LEU A 96 -4.70 4.57 1.85
N HIS A 97 -3.68 3.94 2.37
CA HIS A 97 -2.73 3.18 1.56
C HIS A 97 -2.18 2.04 2.38
N VAL A 98 -1.82 0.97 1.71
CA VAL A 98 -1.24 -0.21 2.33
C VAL A 98 0.16 -0.40 1.79
N HIS A 99 1.13 -0.50 2.69
CA HIS A 99 2.51 -0.80 2.32
C HIS A 99 2.66 -2.30 2.08
N LEU A 100 3.23 -2.67 0.95
CA LEU A 100 3.67 -4.03 0.66
C LEU A 100 5.19 -4.02 0.71
N MET A 101 5.77 -4.72 1.66
CA MET A 101 7.21 -4.70 1.90
C MET A 101 7.77 -6.11 1.90
N GLY A 102 8.85 -6.33 1.17
CA GLY A 102 9.48 -7.64 1.08
C GLY A 102 10.92 -7.57 0.61
N GLY A 103 11.52 -8.72 0.42
CA GLY A 103 12.91 -8.82 -0.01
C GLY A 103 13.91 -8.83 1.14
N ARG A 104 13.43 -8.79 2.37
CA ARG A 104 14.22 -8.99 3.58
C ARG A 104 13.32 -9.53 4.68
N ALA A 105 13.92 -10.07 5.73
CA ALA A 105 13.18 -10.51 6.91
C ALA A 105 12.75 -9.31 7.74
N PHE A 106 11.57 -9.42 8.34
CA PHE A 106 11.04 -8.44 9.29
C PHE A 106 10.91 -9.09 10.64
N GLU A 107 11.14 -8.32 11.67
CA GLU A 107 11.11 -8.81 13.04
C GLU A 107 9.75 -8.59 13.69
N TRP A 108 9.57 -9.24 14.83
CA TRP A 108 8.40 -9.08 15.67
C TRP A 108 8.86 -8.62 17.04
N PRO A 109 8.23 -7.62 17.68
CA PRO A 109 7.05 -6.87 17.19
C PRO A 109 7.36 -5.92 16.03
N PRO A 110 6.32 -5.47 15.30
CA PRO A 110 6.52 -4.69 14.08
C PRO A 110 6.96 -3.24 14.27
N GLY A 111 7.10 -2.80 15.46
CA GLY A 111 7.53 -1.42 15.71
C GLY A 111 8.22 -1.23 17.03
#